data_86a9217c1d30338e9376383c6eb4007a
#
_entry.id   86a9217c1d30338e9376383c6eb4007a
#
_cell.length_a   1.000
_cell.length_b   1.000
_cell.length_c   1.000
_cell.angle_alpha   90.00
_cell.angle_beta   90.00
_cell.angle_gamma   90.00
#
_symmetry.space_group_name_H-M   'P 1'
#
loop_
_entity.id
_entity.type
_entity.pdbx_description
1 polymer ?
#
loop_
_entity_poly.entity_id
_entity_poly.type
_entity_poly.pdbx_seq_one_letter_code
_entity_poly.pdbx_strand_id
1 'polypeptide(L)'
;MLCSILRGTGVAGSPAEHFLSKPEETWETRWNASSRAAYVEHVLRQNTTAGGVFGTVVMWSYFGRMLQMLREIPAYKNLNEAQLLAAVFQSPKYIWMRRRNRVEQAVSWAMACQTGVWAQKPGEKPQLRAIPKFDFKVIDEWCNRIAAHEAGWTNYFRENEIEPLVLFYEDVVASHRAAAEDILKFLGLPFPPGIEIAAPAVEKQATPISEEWTARYIKLKSKRTGRLARIIRRMRV
;
A
#
# COMPACT_ATOMS: atom_id res chain seq x y z
N MET A 1 4.04 5.49 6.62
CA MET A 1 3.96 6.94 6.39
C MET A 1 2.50 7.43 6.42
N LEU A 2 1.66 7.22 5.40
CA LEU A 2 0.27 7.72 5.37
C LEU A 2 -0.53 7.35 6.62
N CYS A 3 -0.43 6.10 7.07
CA CYS A 3 -1.10 5.63 8.30
C CYS A 3 -0.69 6.44 9.56
N SER A 4 0.57 6.84 9.68
CA SER A 4 1.01 7.66 10.81
C SER A 4 0.49 9.10 10.72
N ILE A 5 0.42 9.66 9.50
CA ILE A 5 -0.19 10.96 9.25
C ILE A 5 -1.66 10.94 9.69
N LEU A 6 -2.43 9.95 9.22
CA LEU A 6 -3.87 9.84 9.53
C LEU A 6 -4.12 9.59 11.00
N ARG A 7 -3.36 8.71 11.64
CA ARG A 7 -3.44 8.52 13.10
C ARG A 7 -3.12 9.79 13.87
N GLY A 8 -2.15 10.58 13.39
CA GLY A 8 -1.79 11.87 13.99
C GLY A 8 -2.92 12.89 13.98
N THR A 9 -3.89 12.78 13.08
CA THR A 9 -5.09 13.65 13.08
C THR A 9 -6.07 13.34 14.21
N GLY A 10 -6.04 12.13 14.76
CA GLY A 10 -6.98 11.67 15.79
C GLY A 10 -8.41 11.41 15.31
N VAL A 11 -8.75 11.80 14.07
CA VAL A 11 -10.14 11.72 13.54
C VAL A 11 -10.30 10.78 12.35
N ALA A 12 -9.20 10.38 11.69
CA ALA A 12 -9.22 9.59 10.45
C ALA A 12 -9.01 8.07 10.68
N GLY A 13 -9.39 7.55 11.82
CA GLY A 13 -9.20 6.14 12.16
C GLY A 13 -7.77 5.82 12.63
N SER A 14 -7.52 4.54 12.86
CA SER A 14 -6.19 4.01 13.14
C SER A 14 -5.76 3.05 12.03
N PRO A 15 -5.50 3.53 10.80
CA PRO A 15 -5.25 2.66 9.67
C PRO A 15 -3.97 1.84 9.85
N ALA A 16 -4.10 0.55 9.58
CA ALA A 16 -3.02 -0.43 9.54
C ALA A 16 -3.40 -1.60 8.62
N GLU A 17 -2.51 -2.55 8.42
CA GLU A 17 -2.75 -3.77 7.66
C GLU A 17 -3.51 -4.80 8.50
N HIS A 18 -4.73 -4.45 8.94
CA HIS A 18 -5.51 -5.25 9.87
C HIS A 18 -5.89 -6.63 9.31
N PHE A 19 -6.09 -6.74 7.99
CA PHE A 19 -6.54 -7.95 7.32
C PHE A 19 -5.41 -8.68 6.58
N LEU A 20 -4.15 -8.34 6.88
CA LEU A 20 -2.99 -9.05 6.37
C LEU A 20 -2.79 -10.33 7.21
N SER A 21 -3.10 -11.49 6.63
CA SER A 21 -2.71 -12.77 7.19
C SER A 21 -1.23 -12.99 6.98
N LYS A 22 -0.45 -13.01 8.05
CA LYS A 22 0.89 -13.59 8.02
C LYS A 22 0.76 -15.11 8.21
N PRO A 23 1.53 -15.94 7.49
CA PRO A 23 1.44 -17.40 7.62
C PRO A 23 1.66 -17.92 9.05
N GLU A 24 2.38 -17.15 9.85
CA GLU A 24 2.85 -17.54 11.20
C GLU A 24 1.95 -17.03 12.35
N GLU A 25 1.05 -16.07 12.05
CA GLU A 25 0.11 -15.53 13.02
C GLU A 25 -1.30 -15.84 12.57
N THR A 26 -1.94 -16.78 13.23
CA THR A 26 -3.39 -16.86 13.10
C THR A 26 -3.98 -15.70 13.92
N TRP A 27 -4.98 -15.01 13.36
CA TRP A 27 -5.70 -13.94 14.04
C TRP A 27 -6.41 -14.45 15.31
N GLU A 28 -6.66 -15.74 15.41
CA GLU A 28 -7.09 -16.44 16.62
C GLU A 28 -6.06 -16.30 17.74
N THR A 29 -4.79 -16.58 17.45
CA THR A 29 -3.71 -16.46 18.42
C THR A 29 -3.39 -15.02 18.77
N ARG A 30 -3.47 -14.11 17.79
CA ARG A 30 -3.15 -12.70 17.98
C ARG A 30 -4.19 -11.95 18.82
N TRP A 31 -5.48 -12.28 18.64
CA TRP A 31 -6.60 -11.52 19.21
C TRP A 31 -7.54 -12.36 20.07
N ASN A 32 -7.22 -13.64 20.28
CA ASN A 32 -8.05 -14.61 21.00
C ASN A 32 -9.51 -14.63 20.49
N ALA A 33 -9.67 -14.47 19.17
CA ALA A 33 -10.98 -14.39 18.54
C ALA A 33 -11.56 -15.80 18.33
N SER A 34 -12.77 -16.03 18.78
CA SER A 34 -13.46 -17.32 18.69
C SER A 34 -14.02 -17.64 17.29
N SER A 35 -14.07 -16.65 16.40
CA SER A 35 -14.57 -16.77 15.04
C SER A 35 -14.07 -15.63 14.15
N ARG A 36 -14.25 -15.78 12.84
CA ARG A 36 -13.92 -14.72 11.88
C ARG A 36 -14.76 -13.46 12.10
N ALA A 37 -16.04 -13.62 12.42
CA ALA A 37 -16.91 -12.50 12.74
C ALA A 37 -16.43 -11.75 14.00
N ALA A 38 -16.08 -12.48 15.06
CA ALA A 38 -15.53 -11.89 16.28
C ALA A 38 -14.21 -11.14 16.04
N TYR A 39 -13.35 -11.67 15.16
CA TYR A 39 -12.12 -10.99 14.75
C TYR A 39 -12.43 -9.65 14.04
N VAL A 40 -13.29 -9.66 13.03
CA VAL A 40 -13.66 -8.46 12.28
C VAL A 40 -14.29 -7.42 13.21
N GLU A 41 -15.22 -7.82 14.06
CA GLU A 41 -15.85 -6.95 15.05
C GLU A 41 -14.82 -6.33 16.01
N HIS A 42 -13.88 -7.14 16.52
CA HIS A 42 -12.82 -6.67 17.38
C HIS A 42 -11.93 -5.64 16.69
N VAL A 43 -11.49 -5.91 15.44
CA VAL A 43 -10.67 -5.00 14.65
C VAL A 43 -11.39 -3.66 14.43
N LEU A 44 -12.66 -3.70 14.03
CA LEU A 44 -13.46 -2.50 13.82
C LEU A 44 -13.58 -1.69 15.11
N ARG A 45 -13.98 -2.31 16.21
CA ARG A 45 -14.18 -1.66 17.50
C ARG A 45 -12.92 -1.00 18.05
N GLN A 46 -11.76 -1.68 17.94
CA GLN A 46 -10.50 -1.18 18.51
C GLN A 46 -9.83 -0.08 17.67
N ASN A 47 -10.18 0.02 16.38
CA ASN A 47 -9.50 0.93 15.45
C ASN A 47 -10.43 2.01 14.86
N THR A 48 -11.66 2.10 15.36
CA THR A 48 -12.59 3.17 15.04
C THR A 48 -12.42 4.31 16.04
N THR A 49 -12.32 5.53 15.53
CA THR A 49 -12.25 6.75 16.37
C THR A 49 -13.60 7.03 17.07
N ALA A 50 -13.60 7.90 18.08
CA ALA A 50 -14.82 8.34 18.73
C ALA A 50 -15.83 8.99 17.75
N GLY A 51 -15.34 9.57 16.63
CA GLY A 51 -16.16 10.09 15.54
C GLY A 51 -16.69 9.03 14.56
N GLY A 52 -16.49 7.73 14.83
CA GLY A 52 -17.01 6.63 14.01
C GLY A 52 -16.18 6.30 12.78
N VAL A 53 -14.97 6.80 12.65
CA VAL A 53 -14.13 6.56 11.48
C VAL A 53 -13.17 5.38 11.71
N PHE A 54 -13.29 4.38 10.87
CA PHE A 54 -12.37 3.24 10.77
C PHE A 54 -11.47 3.40 9.54
N GLY A 55 -10.21 2.96 9.64
CA GLY A 55 -9.29 2.94 8.50
C GLY A 55 -8.49 1.63 8.44
N THR A 56 -8.30 1.13 7.22
CA THR A 56 -7.44 -0.05 6.98
C THR A 56 -6.61 0.13 5.72
N VAL A 57 -5.45 -0.53 5.66
CA VAL A 57 -4.60 -0.60 4.47
C VAL A 57 -4.81 -1.94 3.79
N VAL A 58 -5.04 -1.89 2.49
CA VAL A 58 -5.20 -3.08 1.66
C VAL A 58 -4.27 -2.97 0.45
N MET A 59 -3.36 -3.92 0.31
CA MET A 59 -2.55 -4.06 -0.90
C MET A 59 -3.23 -5.01 -1.88
N TRP A 60 -3.13 -4.74 -3.18
CA TRP A 60 -3.74 -5.58 -4.21
C TRP A 60 -3.38 -7.06 -4.06
N SER A 61 -2.12 -7.36 -3.70
CA SER A 61 -1.66 -8.74 -3.49
C SER A 61 -2.39 -9.51 -2.38
N TYR A 62 -3.04 -8.83 -1.46
CA TYR A 62 -3.81 -9.42 -0.35
C TYR A 62 -5.31 -9.21 -0.48
N PHE A 63 -5.75 -8.40 -1.44
CA PHE A 63 -7.15 -8.04 -1.60
C PHE A 63 -8.04 -9.28 -1.74
N GLY A 64 -7.71 -10.19 -2.64
CA GLY A 64 -8.46 -11.44 -2.82
C GLY A 64 -8.52 -12.31 -1.55
N ARG A 65 -7.42 -12.40 -0.80
CA ARG A 65 -7.40 -13.13 0.48
C ARG A 65 -8.30 -12.47 1.53
N MET A 66 -8.28 -11.15 1.61
CA MET A 66 -9.16 -10.40 2.52
C MET A 66 -10.62 -10.68 2.19
N LEU A 67 -11.01 -10.60 0.91
CA LEU A 67 -12.37 -10.91 0.48
C LEU A 67 -12.77 -12.35 0.81
N GLN A 68 -11.88 -13.31 0.56
CA GLN A 68 -12.11 -14.71 0.90
C GLN A 68 -12.32 -14.90 2.41
N MET A 69 -11.47 -14.28 3.21
CA MET A 69 -11.58 -14.30 4.66
C MET A 69 -12.92 -13.71 5.15
N LEU A 70 -13.36 -12.58 4.60
CA LEU A 70 -14.62 -11.96 4.98
C LEU A 70 -15.83 -12.82 4.57
N ARG A 71 -15.75 -13.56 3.46
CA ARG A 71 -16.79 -14.50 3.01
C ARG A 71 -16.92 -15.77 3.88
N GLU A 72 -15.98 -16.04 4.78
CA GLU A 72 -16.14 -17.08 5.80
C GLU A 72 -17.25 -16.73 6.81
N ILE A 73 -17.62 -15.44 6.91
CA ILE A 73 -18.77 -15.00 7.72
C ILE A 73 -20.06 -15.32 6.96
N PRO A 74 -20.97 -16.14 7.50
CA PRO A 74 -22.13 -16.65 6.77
C PRO A 74 -23.00 -15.56 6.12
N ALA A 75 -23.18 -14.42 6.81
CA ALA A 75 -23.94 -13.29 6.31
C ALA A 75 -23.37 -12.65 5.04
N TYR A 76 -22.10 -12.87 4.74
CA TYR A 76 -21.38 -12.22 3.63
C TYR A 76 -21.04 -13.18 2.48
N LYS A 77 -21.34 -14.47 2.62
CA LYS A 77 -20.89 -15.55 1.72
C LYS A 77 -21.24 -15.32 0.26
N ASN A 78 -22.40 -14.78 -0.02
CA ASN A 78 -22.95 -14.64 -1.38
C ASN A 78 -22.87 -13.21 -1.94
N LEU A 79 -22.23 -12.28 -1.22
CA LEU A 79 -22.08 -10.91 -1.67
C LEU A 79 -20.98 -10.78 -2.73
N ASN A 80 -21.21 -9.93 -3.73
CA ASN A 80 -20.11 -9.51 -4.61
C ASN A 80 -19.10 -8.64 -3.84
N GLU A 81 -17.98 -8.32 -4.44
CA GLU A 81 -16.87 -7.64 -3.75
C GLU A 81 -17.26 -6.28 -3.18
N ALA A 82 -17.94 -5.45 -3.96
CA ALA A 82 -18.36 -4.12 -3.53
C ALA A 82 -19.43 -4.19 -2.43
N GLN A 83 -20.42 -5.08 -2.58
CA GLN A 83 -21.44 -5.33 -1.57
C GLN A 83 -20.83 -5.83 -0.26
N LEU A 84 -19.87 -6.73 -0.34
CA LEU A 84 -19.14 -7.27 0.81
C LEU A 84 -18.42 -6.14 1.57
N LEU A 85 -17.66 -5.31 0.86
CA LEU A 85 -16.92 -4.23 1.49
C LEU A 85 -17.87 -3.15 2.04
N ALA A 86 -18.98 -2.86 1.34
CA ALA A 86 -19.99 -1.94 1.84
C ALA A 86 -20.69 -2.46 3.10
N ALA A 87 -20.96 -3.77 3.17
CA ALA A 87 -21.57 -4.39 4.34
C ALA A 87 -20.64 -4.41 5.56
N VAL A 88 -19.34 -4.66 5.36
CA VAL A 88 -18.36 -4.71 6.45
C VAL A 88 -17.95 -3.31 6.91
N PHE A 89 -17.72 -2.37 5.99
CA PHE A 89 -17.13 -1.06 6.28
C PHE A 89 -18.11 0.12 6.14
N GLN A 90 -19.41 -0.12 5.95
CA GLN A 90 -20.46 0.90 5.91
C GLN A 90 -20.13 2.08 4.97
N SER A 91 -20.15 1.81 3.67
CA SER A 91 -19.85 2.81 2.62
C SER A 91 -18.39 3.33 2.63
N PRO A 92 -17.43 2.44 2.36
CA PRO A 92 -16.02 2.79 2.42
C PRO A 92 -15.64 3.84 1.40
N LYS A 93 -14.81 4.79 1.80
CA LYS A 93 -14.12 5.74 0.91
C LYS A 93 -12.72 5.23 0.63
N TYR A 94 -12.27 5.34 -0.61
CA TYR A 94 -11.01 4.78 -1.07
C TYR A 94 -9.96 5.86 -1.27
N ILE A 95 -8.79 5.68 -0.67
CA ILE A 95 -7.61 6.52 -0.85
C ILE A 95 -6.55 5.67 -1.52
N TRP A 96 -6.19 6.03 -2.76
CA TRP A 96 -5.24 5.27 -3.56
C TRP A 96 -3.89 5.97 -3.61
N MET A 97 -2.94 5.45 -2.83
CA MET A 97 -1.56 5.93 -2.86
C MET A 97 -0.78 5.27 -3.99
N ARG A 98 -0.18 6.09 -4.84
CA ARG A 98 0.65 5.70 -5.99
C ARG A 98 2.04 6.29 -5.89
N ARG A 99 2.95 5.81 -6.73
CA ARG A 99 4.24 6.48 -6.99
C ARG A 99 4.32 6.90 -8.45
N ARG A 100 4.89 8.08 -8.71
CA ARG A 100 5.15 8.54 -10.08
C ARG A 100 6.22 7.70 -10.76
N ASN A 101 7.29 7.38 -10.01
CA ASN A 101 8.40 6.57 -10.51
C ASN A 101 8.28 5.10 -10.08
N ARG A 102 7.71 4.28 -10.96
CA ARG A 102 7.55 2.83 -10.73
C ARG A 102 8.88 2.10 -10.58
N VAL A 103 9.94 2.57 -11.28
CA VAL A 103 11.27 1.93 -11.19
C VAL A 103 11.87 2.15 -9.80
N GLU A 104 11.78 3.35 -9.26
CA GLU A 104 12.22 3.62 -7.88
C GLU A 104 11.45 2.78 -6.87
N GLN A 105 10.15 2.60 -7.08
CA GLN A 105 9.33 1.73 -6.24
C GLN A 105 9.80 0.28 -6.31
N ALA A 106 10.06 -0.24 -7.51
CA ALA A 106 10.54 -1.59 -7.73
C ALA A 106 11.93 -1.83 -7.10
N VAL A 107 12.83 -0.86 -7.24
CA VAL A 107 14.15 -0.90 -6.60
C VAL A 107 14.01 -0.92 -5.07
N SER A 108 13.17 -0.05 -4.50
CA SER A 108 12.92 -0.02 -3.05
C SER A 108 12.39 -1.36 -2.54
N TRP A 109 11.46 -2.00 -3.27
CA TRP A 109 10.94 -3.33 -2.92
C TRP A 109 12.00 -4.41 -3.04
N ALA A 110 12.79 -4.41 -4.11
CA ALA A 110 13.87 -5.37 -4.31
C ALA A 110 14.92 -5.28 -3.18
N MET A 111 15.24 -4.08 -2.73
CA MET A 111 16.14 -3.84 -1.60
C MET A 111 15.52 -4.29 -0.28
N ALA A 112 14.26 -3.93 -0.01
CA ALA A 112 13.58 -4.29 1.23
C ALA A 112 13.45 -5.82 1.38
N CYS A 113 13.17 -6.55 0.30
CA CYS A 113 13.13 -8.02 0.31
C CYS A 113 14.49 -8.64 0.65
N GLN A 114 15.60 -8.07 0.16
CA GLN A 114 16.94 -8.57 0.42
C GLN A 114 17.43 -8.22 1.83
N THR A 115 17.20 -6.98 2.26
CA THR A 115 17.72 -6.45 3.52
C THR A 115 16.83 -6.76 4.73
N GLY A 116 15.55 -7.04 4.51
CA GLY A 116 14.54 -7.14 5.56
C GLY A 116 14.10 -5.79 6.13
N VAL A 117 14.60 -4.67 5.59
CA VAL A 117 14.30 -3.31 6.06
C VAL A 117 13.17 -2.71 5.23
N TRP A 118 11.98 -2.69 5.79
CA TRP A 118 10.77 -2.14 5.16
C TRP A 118 10.48 -0.70 5.57
N ALA A 119 11.01 -0.30 6.71
CA ALA A 119 10.90 1.05 7.24
C ALA A 119 12.15 1.37 8.05
N GLN A 120 12.61 2.61 8.00
CA GLN A 120 13.74 3.10 8.77
C GLN A 120 13.30 4.29 9.58
N LYS A 121 13.55 4.26 10.89
CA LYS A 121 13.30 5.40 11.75
C LYS A 121 14.50 6.35 11.72
N PRO A 122 14.26 7.66 11.88
CA PRO A 122 15.34 8.64 11.98
C PRO A 122 16.35 8.28 13.07
N GLY A 123 17.63 8.30 12.69
CA GLY A 123 18.72 8.02 13.62
C GLY A 123 18.95 6.56 13.99
N GLU A 124 18.11 5.61 13.57
CA GLU A 124 18.35 4.18 13.76
C GLU A 124 19.20 3.60 12.62
N LYS A 125 20.24 2.86 12.96
CA LYS A 125 20.98 2.05 11.97
C LYS A 125 20.22 0.73 11.77
N PRO A 126 19.68 0.46 10.57
CA PRO A 126 18.93 -0.75 10.34
C PRO A 126 19.83 -1.98 10.42
N GLN A 127 19.34 -3.02 11.09
CA GLN A 127 20.00 -4.33 11.07
C GLN A 127 19.65 -5.02 9.74
N LEU A 128 20.61 -5.08 8.85
CA LEU A 128 20.45 -5.71 7.54
C LEU A 128 20.55 -7.24 7.66
N ARG A 129 19.62 -7.96 7.05
CA ARG A 129 19.71 -9.42 6.87
C ARG A 129 20.81 -9.82 5.90
N ALA A 130 21.02 -9.01 4.87
CA ALA A 130 22.06 -9.18 3.86
C ALA A 130 22.45 -7.85 3.23
N ILE A 131 23.66 -7.78 2.69
CA ILE A 131 24.09 -6.67 1.83
C ILE A 131 23.32 -6.77 0.50
N PRO A 132 22.57 -5.73 0.10
CA PRO A 132 21.75 -5.80 -1.09
C PRO A 132 22.63 -5.87 -2.36
N LYS A 133 22.21 -6.68 -3.34
CA LYS A 133 22.89 -6.87 -4.62
C LYS A 133 21.94 -6.51 -5.77
N PHE A 134 22.46 -5.76 -6.74
CA PHE A 134 21.69 -5.41 -7.93
C PHE A 134 21.33 -6.67 -8.73
N ASP A 135 20.07 -6.87 -8.97
CA ASP A 135 19.56 -7.90 -9.89
C ASP A 135 18.51 -7.29 -10.83
N PHE A 136 18.86 -7.24 -12.12
CA PHE A 136 17.97 -6.70 -13.15
C PHE A 136 16.66 -7.46 -13.24
N LYS A 137 16.68 -8.81 -13.15
CA LYS A 137 15.48 -9.63 -13.31
C LYS A 137 14.51 -9.39 -12.16
N VAL A 138 15.01 -9.36 -10.94
CA VAL A 138 14.21 -9.10 -9.75
C VAL A 138 13.54 -7.72 -9.83
N ILE A 139 14.28 -6.68 -10.23
CA ILE A 139 13.70 -5.33 -10.38
C ILE A 139 12.66 -5.31 -11.51
N ASP A 140 12.92 -6.00 -12.64
CA ASP A 140 11.99 -6.08 -13.76
C ASP A 140 10.68 -6.81 -13.36
N GLU A 141 10.78 -7.88 -12.60
CA GLU A 141 9.64 -8.60 -12.04
C GLU A 141 8.82 -7.71 -11.11
N TRP A 142 9.47 -6.92 -10.24
CA TRP A 142 8.76 -5.96 -9.39
C TRP A 142 8.09 -4.85 -10.19
N CYS A 143 8.75 -4.31 -11.23
CA CYS A 143 8.12 -3.33 -12.13
C CYS A 143 6.83 -3.88 -12.76
N ASN A 144 6.88 -5.12 -13.25
CA ASN A 144 5.73 -5.79 -13.87
C ASN A 144 4.62 -6.08 -12.83
N ARG A 145 5.01 -6.54 -11.64
CA ARG A 145 4.06 -6.80 -10.54
C ARG A 145 3.35 -5.53 -10.08
N ILE A 146 4.09 -4.44 -9.90
CA ILE A 146 3.51 -3.13 -9.54
C ILE A 146 2.52 -2.67 -10.63
N ALA A 147 2.91 -2.80 -11.92
CA ALA A 147 2.01 -2.48 -13.02
C ALA A 147 0.71 -3.31 -13.00
N ALA A 148 0.81 -4.59 -12.72
CA ALA A 148 -0.35 -5.47 -12.61
C ALA A 148 -1.25 -5.09 -11.41
N HIS A 149 -0.65 -4.75 -10.27
CA HIS A 149 -1.41 -4.28 -9.10
C HIS A 149 -2.12 -2.95 -9.35
N GLU A 150 -1.46 -2.00 -10.03
CA GLU A 150 -2.09 -0.73 -10.43
C GLU A 150 -3.24 -0.96 -11.41
N ALA A 151 -3.06 -1.86 -12.39
CA ALA A 151 -4.13 -2.24 -13.32
C ALA A 151 -5.31 -2.91 -12.60
N GLY A 152 -5.02 -3.77 -11.62
CA GLY A 152 -6.04 -4.40 -10.80
C GLY A 152 -6.90 -3.38 -10.04
N TRP A 153 -6.28 -2.43 -9.33
CA TRP A 153 -7.01 -1.35 -8.67
C TRP A 153 -7.80 -0.49 -9.64
N THR A 154 -7.20 -0.12 -10.80
CA THR A 154 -7.88 0.67 -11.84
C THR A 154 -9.15 -0.04 -12.32
N ASN A 155 -9.06 -1.35 -12.60
CA ASN A 155 -10.20 -2.14 -13.04
C ASN A 155 -11.28 -2.23 -11.95
N TYR A 156 -10.87 -2.53 -10.71
CA TYR A 156 -11.79 -2.62 -9.59
C TYR A 156 -12.58 -1.31 -9.37
N PHE A 157 -11.92 -0.17 -9.38
CA PHE A 157 -12.56 1.12 -9.22
C PHE A 157 -13.52 1.42 -10.38
N ARG A 158 -13.10 1.16 -11.62
CA ARG A 158 -13.93 1.36 -12.81
C ARG A 158 -15.17 0.47 -12.82
N GLU A 159 -15.02 -0.81 -12.50
CA GLU A 159 -16.10 -1.81 -12.54
C GLU A 159 -17.14 -1.58 -11.43
N ASN A 160 -16.75 -0.93 -10.35
CA ASN A 160 -17.64 -0.62 -9.23
C ASN A 160 -18.00 0.87 -9.14
N GLU A 161 -17.69 1.68 -10.18
CA GLU A 161 -18.00 3.13 -10.24
C GLU A 161 -17.48 3.91 -9.03
N ILE A 162 -16.27 3.52 -8.57
CA ILE A 162 -15.62 4.12 -7.40
C ILE A 162 -14.66 5.22 -7.88
N GLU A 163 -14.83 6.43 -7.34
CA GLU A 163 -13.87 7.53 -7.50
C GLU A 163 -12.96 7.62 -6.26
N PRO A 164 -11.75 7.03 -6.29
CA PRO A 164 -10.83 7.12 -5.17
C PRO A 164 -10.15 8.48 -5.11
N LEU A 165 -9.81 8.95 -3.92
CA LEU A 165 -8.82 10.02 -3.77
C LEU A 165 -7.44 9.46 -4.16
N VAL A 166 -6.88 9.95 -5.27
CA VAL A 166 -5.54 9.55 -5.73
C VAL A 166 -4.48 10.45 -5.11
N LEU A 167 -3.54 9.86 -4.39
CA LEU A 167 -2.40 10.55 -3.82
C LEU A 167 -1.10 9.99 -4.39
N PHE A 168 -0.15 10.87 -4.68
CA PHE A 168 1.19 10.44 -5.03
C PHE A 168 2.12 10.52 -3.81
N TYR A 169 2.90 9.47 -3.62
CA TYR A 169 3.86 9.37 -2.52
C TYR A 169 4.77 10.60 -2.43
N GLU A 170 5.20 11.10 -3.58
CA GLU A 170 6.11 12.25 -3.70
C GLU A 170 5.46 13.53 -3.14
N ASP A 171 4.17 13.73 -3.38
CA ASP A 171 3.43 14.88 -2.86
C ASP A 171 3.20 14.75 -1.35
N VAL A 172 2.86 13.55 -0.90
CA VAL A 172 2.71 13.26 0.54
C VAL A 172 4.01 13.51 1.29
N VAL A 173 5.16 13.15 0.70
CA VAL A 173 6.49 13.44 1.29
C VAL A 173 6.80 14.92 1.29
N ALA A 174 6.40 15.65 0.24
CA ALA A 174 6.63 17.10 0.13
C ALA A 174 5.83 17.89 1.17
N SER A 175 4.59 17.48 1.49
CA SER A 175 3.76 18.11 2.51
C SER A 175 2.81 17.11 3.16
N HIS A 176 3.16 16.65 4.35
CA HIS A 176 2.32 15.76 5.16
C HIS A 176 1.02 16.46 5.58
N ARG A 177 1.10 17.76 5.86
CA ARG A 177 -0.04 18.57 6.24
C ARG A 177 -1.05 18.70 5.09
N ALA A 178 -0.59 19.07 3.90
CA ALA A 178 -1.47 19.20 2.74
C ALA A 178 -2.14 17.86 2.42
N ALA A 179 -1.40 16.74 2.47
CA ALA A 179 -1.97 15.41 2.28
C ALA A 179 -3.03 15.07 3.34
N ALA A 180 -2.82 15.44 4.61
CA ALA A 180 -3.81 15.24 5.66
C ALA A 180 -5.07 16.08 5.41
N GLU A 181 -4.92 17.36 5.03
CA GLU A 181 -6.02 18.28 4.71
C GLU A 181 -6.87 17.76 3.55
N ASP A 182 -6.23 17.32 2.45
CA ASP A 182 -6.92 16.73 1.29
C ASP A 182 -7.71 15.48 1.66
N ILE A 183 -7.10 14.60 2.47
CA ILE A 183 -7.76 13.37 2.91
C ILE A 183 -8.95 13.70 3.81
N LEU A 184 -8.78 14.56 4.81
CA LEU A 184 -9.87 14.91 5.73
C LEU A 184 -11.01 15.58 4.98
N LYS A 185 -10.72 16.47 4.04
CA LYS A 185 -11.71 17.07 3.14
C LYS A 185 -12.47 16.01 2.33
N PHE A 186 -11.76 15.05 1.73
CA PHE A 186 -12.35 13.95 0.98
C PHE A 186 -13.23 13.07 1.87
N LEU A 187 -12.82 12.81 3.11
CA LEU A 187 -13.60 12.06 4.08
C LEU A 187 -14.80 12.83 4.61
N GLY A 188 -14.84 14.16 4.45
CA GLY A 188 -15.86 15.02 5.05
C GLY A 188 -15.62 15.28 6.53
N LEU A 189 -14.37 15.21 6.97
CA LEU A 189 -13.97 15.41 8.36
C LEU A 189 -13.34 16.80 8.55
N PRO A 190 -13.58 17.49 9.68
CA PRO A 190 -12.93 18.72 9.98
C PRO A 190 -11.44 18.49 10.27
N PHE A 191 -10.58 19.44 9.89
CA PHE A 191 -9.19 19.45 10.35
C PHE A 191 -9.16 19.91 11.82
N PRO A 192 -8.67 19.08 12.76
CA PRO A 192 -8.73 19.44 14.17
C PRO A 192 -7.83 20.65 14.47
N PRO A 193 -8.32 21.65 15.23
CA PRO A 193 -7.53 22.83 15.58
C PRO A 193 -6.33 22.47 16.47
N GLY A 194 -5.21 23.13 16.23
CA GLY A 194 -4.00 22.96 17.05
C GLY A 194 -3.21 21.66 16.81
N ILE A 195 -3.64 20.80 15.88
CA ILE A 195 -2.87 19.59 15.55
C ILE A 195 -1.73 19.93 14.59
N GLU A 196 -0.53 19.60 15.02
CA GLU A 196 0.64 19.53 14.15
C GLU A 196 0.77 18.12 13.58
N ILE A 197 0.77 18.03 12.25
CA ILE A 197 1.08 16.77 11.57
C ILE A 197 2.59 16.58 11.60
N ALA A 198 3.05 15.82 12.57
CA ALA A 198 4.46 15.49 12.68
C ALA A 198 4.97 14.79 11.40
N ALA A 199 6.22 15.05 11.04
CA ALA A 199 6.88 14.29 10.01
C ALA A 199 6.79 12.79 10.38
N PRO A 200 6.45 11.91 9.42
CA PRO A 200 6.38 10.48 9.73
C PRO A 200 7.72 10.01 10.29
N ALA A 201 7.67 9.17 11.30
CA ALA A 201 8.84 8.52 11.89
C ALA A 201 9.55 7.52 10.93
N VAL A 202 9.43 7.75 9.61
CA VAL A 202 10.02 6.91 8.56
C VAL A 202 10.72 7.82 7.57
N GLU A 203 12.04 7.72 7.51
CA GLU A 203 12.85 8.44 6.53
C GLU A 203 12.64 7.92 5.11
N LYS A 204 12.80 8.82 4.12
CA LYS A 204 12.87 8.45 2.71
C LYS A 204 14.06 7.50 2.53
N GLN A 205 13.80 6.27 2.11
CA GLN A 205 14.86 5.27 1.85
C GLN A 205 15.60 5.47 0.51
N ALA A 206 15.53 6.67 -0.08
CA ALA A 206 16.34 6.98 -1.25
C ALA A 206 17.80 7.11 -0.81
N THR A 207 18.59 6.08 -1.07
CA THR A 207 20.01 6.04 -0.83
C THR A 207 20.77 6.19 -2.15
N PRO A 208 22.05 6.60 -2.15
CA PRO A 208 22.86 6.60 -3.37
C PRO A 208 22.83 5.26 -4.11
N ILE A 209 22.74 4.15 -3.37
CA ILE A 209 22.63 2.81 -3.94
C ILE A 209 21.30 2.62 -4.70
N SER A 210 20.19 3.11 -4.17
CA SER A 210 18.89 2.99 -4.84
C SER A 210 18.81 3.85 -6.10
N GLU A 211 19.45 5.00 -6.09
CA GLU A 211 19.58 5.88 -7.27
C GLU A 211 20.45 5.23 -8.36
N GLU A 212 21.61 4.68 -7.97
CA GLU A 212 22.47 3.92 -8.88
C GLU A 212 21.71 2.76 -9.52
N TRP A 213 20.99 1.96 -8.72
CA TRP A 213 20.24 0.82 -9.23
C TRP A 213 19.13 1.23 -10.18
N THR A 214 18.44 2.32 -9.89
CA THR A 214 17.41 2.89 -10.76
C THR A 214 18.01 3.29 -12.11
N ALA A 215 19.08 4.05 -12.12
CA ALA A 215 19.77 4.47 -13.34
C ALA A 215 20.31 3.27 -14.14
N ARG A 216 20.93 2.31 -13.45
CA ARG A 216 21.46 1.08 -14.05
C ARG A 216 20.37 0.22 -14.68
N TYR A 217 19.22 0.06 -13.99
CA TYR A 217 18.09 -0.68 -14.53
C TYR A 217 17.54 -0.02 -15.79
N ILE A 218 17.29 1.29 -15.78
CA ILE A 218 16.77 2.05 -16.93
C ILE A 218 17.72 1.88 -18.15
N LYS A 219 19.03 2.04 -17.94
CA LYS A 219 20.04 1.86 -19.00
C LYS A 219 20.04 0.45 -19.59
N LEU A 220 19.91 -0.59 -18.76
CA LEU A 220 19.86 -1.98 -19.23
C LEU A 220 18.54 -2.30 -19.94
N LYS A 221 17.41 -1.79 -19.44
CA LYS A 221 16.10 -1.99 -20.03
C LYS A 221 16.02 -1.39 -21.44
N SER A 222 16.49 -0.14 -21.61
CA SER A 222 16.51 0.52 -22.91
C SER A 222 17.39 -0.22 -23.95
N LYS A 223 18.56 -0.72 -23.54
CA LYS A 223 19.42 -1.54 -24.41
C LYS A 223 18.73 -2.84 -24.87
N ARG A 224 18.03 -3.53 -23.96
CA ARG A 224 17.30 -4.78 -24.26
C ARG A 224 16.14 -4.53 -25.21
N THR A 225 15.34 -3.49 -24.97
CA THR A 225 14.21 -3.11 -25.83
C THR A 225 14.67 -2.71 -27.23
N GLY A 226 15.72 -1.91 -27.33
CA GLY A 226 16.30 -1.52 -28.62
C GLY A 226 16.92 -2.70 -29.40
N ARG A 227 17.46 -3.73 -28.70
CA ARG A 227 17.96 -4.96 -29.34
C ARG A 227 16.82 -5.82 -29.87
N LEU A 228 15.72 -5.95 -29.10
CA LEU A 228 14.54 -6.70 -29.50
C LEU A 228 13.86 -6.07 -30.72
N ALA A 229 13.70 -4.75 -30.73
CA ALA A 229 13.14 -4.00 -31.86
C ALA A 229 13.96 -4.19 -33.16
N ARG A 230 15.29 -4.23 -33.05
CA ARG A 230 16.18 -4.53 -34.20
C ARG A 230 16.02 -5.96 -34.72
N ILE A 231 15.85 -6.95 -33.84
CA ILE A 231 15.64 -8.35 -34.23
C ILE A 231 14.30 -8.49 -34.95
N ILE A 232 13.20 -7.97 -34.38
CA ILE A 232 11.87 -8.02 -34.98
C ILE A 232 11.86 -7.35 -36.38
N ARG A 233 12.55 -6.22 -36.52
CA ARG A 233 12.66 -5.54 -37.81
C ARG A 233 13.39 -6.38 -38.87
N ARG A 234 14.40 -7.17 -38.47
CA ARG A 234 15.13 -8.10 -39.37
C ARG A 234 14.33 -9.32 -39.77
N MET A 235 13.35 -9.76 -38.95
CA MET A 235 12.50 -10.93 -39.24
C MET A 235 11.28 -10.57 -40.13
N ARG A 236 11.02 -9.29 -40.36
CA ARG A 236 9.94 -8.80 -41.23
C ARG A 236 10.41 -8.38 -42.63
N VAL A 237 11.67 -8.58 -42.96
CA VAL A 237 12.27 -8.44 -44.27
C VAL A 237 12.61 -9.82 -44.82
#